data_c82d221a7ea9abd9e6bfc7be0151a645
#
_entry.id   c82d221a7ea9abd9e6bfc7be0151a645
#
_cell.length_a   1.000
_cell.length_b   1.000
_cell.length_c   1.000
_cell.angle_alpha   90.00
_cell.angle_beta   90.00
_cell.angle_gamma   90.00
#
_symmetry.space_group_name_H-M   'P 1'
#
loop_
_entity.id
_entity.type
_entity.pdbx_description
1 polymer ?
#
loop_
_entity_poly.entity_id
_entity_poly.type
_entity_poly.pdbx_seq_one_letter_code
_entity_poly.pdbx_strand_id
1 'polypeptide(L)'
;MKPRHLCFTLGLAALPLSLTAQEMDQTMGMEAVRPLYENVKGYLIAAAEQVPEDKYSYRPTPEVRSFGELMGHVAGANFAFCSGALGEENPNSTNYEEAPSKAAIVEGVKAAFAYCDTAFEMSETKAMEETTFFGQTGSRLWVLMFDVAHDWEHYGNVVTYMRLNGMVPPSSQGGM
;
A
#
# COMPACT_ATOMS: atom_id res chain seq x y z
N MET A 1 8.23 -46.34 -68.76
CA MET A 1 8.86 -45.82 -67.54
C MET A 1 8.09 -44.59 -67.07
N LYS A 2 7.41 -44.66 -65.94
CA LYS A 2 6.63 -43.56 -65.37
C LYS A 2 7.40 -43.03 -64.12
N PRO A 3 7.64 -41.73 -63.97
CA PRO A 3 8.28 -41.17 -62.75
C PRO A 3 7.29 -41.17 -61.59
N ARG A 4 7.76 -41.61 -60.42
CA ARG A 4 7.05 -41.55 -59.14
C ARG A 4 7.40 -40.21 -58.47
N HIS A 5 6.43 -39.33 -58.33
CA HIS A 5 6.55 -38.11 -57.53
C HIS A 5 6.46 -38.44 -56.03
N LEU A 6 7.55 -38.18 -55.32
CA LEU A 6 7.63 -38.28 -53.85
C LEU A 6 7.15 -36.95 -53.26
N CYS A 7 5.95 -36.94 -52.67
CA CYS A 7 5.48 -35.79 -51.86
C CYS A 7 6.15 -35.82 -50.48
N PHE A 8 7.00 -34.88 -50.22
CA PHE A 8 7.48 -34.57 -48.84
C PHE A 8 6.46 -33.67 -48.16
N THR A 9 5.74 -34.19 -47.19
CA THR A 9 4.93 -33.37 -46.27
C THR A 9 5.81 -32.86 -45.14
N LEU A 10 6.13 -31.55 -45.13
CA LEU A 10 6.74 -30.88 -44.00
C LEU A 10 5.69 -30.69 -42.92
N GLY A 11 5.79 -31.50 -41.86
CA GLY A 11 4.99 -31.29 -40.65
C GLY A 11 5.52 -30.10 -39.84
N LEU A 12 4.82 -29.00 -39.83
CA LEU A 12 5.10 -27.86 -38.98
C LEU A 12 4.66 -28.19 -37.57
N ALA A 13 5.59 -28.50 -36.67
CA ALA A 13 5.32 -28.65 -35.24
C ALA A 13 5.11 -27.26 -34.65
N ALA A 14 3.84 -26.90 -34.39
CA ALA A 14 3.51 -25.72 -33.61
C ALA A 14 3.82 -25.99 -32.12
N LEU A 15 4.89 -25.41 -31.62
CA LEU A 15 5.19 -25.37 -30.17
C LEU A 15 4.18 -24.46 -29.47
N PRO A 16 3.61 -24.84 -28.30
CA PRO A 16 2.72 -23.98 -27.57
C PRO A 16 3.53 -22.89 -26.86
N LEU A 17 3.54 -21.67 -27.43
CA LEU A 17 4.12 -20.46 -26.83
C LEU A 17 3.22 -19.81 -25.77
N SER A 18 2.13 -20.44 -25.38
CA SER A 18 1.10 -19.78 -24.55
C SER A 18 1.22 -20.00 -23.04
N LEU A 19 2.15 -20.83 -22.53
CA LEU A 19 2.26 -21.09 -21.07
C LEU A 19 3.17 -20.09 -20.33
N THR A 20 4.15 -19.47 -20.99
CA THR A 20 5.15 -18.63 -20.31
C THR A 20 4.66 -17.20 -20.04
N ALA A 21 3.76 -16.66 -20.85
CA ALA A 21 3.26 -15.29 -20.68
C ALA A 21 2.24 -15.18 -19.50
N GLN A 22 1.51 -16.23 -19.22
CA GLN A 22 0.47 -16.25 -18.18
C GLN A 22 1.06 -16.50 -16.78
N GLU A 23 2.16 -17.23 -16.66
CA GLU A 23 2.89 -17.38 -15.38
C GLU A 23 3.69 -16.12 -15.02
N MET A 24 4.20 -15.37 -15.98
CA MET A 24 4.92 -14.11 -15.71
C MET A 24 3.99 -12.99 -15.23
N ASP A 25 2.70 -13.01 -15.58
CA ASP A 25 1.72 -11.97 -15.19
C ASP A 25 1.20 -12.16 -13.75
N GLN A 26 1.33 -13.35 -13.17
CA GLN A 26 0.83 -13.65 -11.82
C GLN A 26 1.82 -13.31 -10.68
N THR A 27 3.09 -13.05 -10.98
CA THR A 27 4.12 -12.81 -9.96
C THR A 27 4.42 -11.32 -9.71
N MET A 28 3.86 -10.40 -10.50
CA MET A 28 4.27 -8.99 -10.47
C MET A 28 3.47 -8.10 -9.53
N GLY A 29 2.32 -8.52 -9.03
CA GLY A 29 1.43 -7.65 -8.25
C GLY A 29 2.01 -7.27 -6.89
N MET A 30 2.31 -8.25 -6.06
CA MET A 30 2.88 -8.04 -4.73
C MET A 30 4.32 -7.53 -4.78
N GLU A 31 5.12 -8.00 -5.75
CA GLU A 31 6.49 -7.50 -5.97
C GLU A 31 6.51 -6.02 -6.34
N ALA A 32 5.51 -5.54 -7.08
CA ALA A 32 5.41 -4.14 -7.46
C ALA A 32 4.89 -3.24 -6.33
N VAL A 33 3.94 -3.72 -5.52
CA VAL A 33 3.29 -2.91 -4.50
C VAL A 33 4.09 -2.81 -3.20
N ARG A 34 4.78 -3.89 -2.77
CA ARG A 34 5.57 -3.91 -1.52
C ARG A 34 6.61 -2.79 -1.42
N PRO A 35 7.46 -2.51 -2.42
CA PRO A 35 8.41 -1.42 -2.32
C PRO A 35 7.75 -0.05 -2.12
N LEU A 36 6.58 0.17 -2.72
CA LEU A 36 5.82 1.42 -2.55
C LEU A 36 5.26 1.54 -1.13
N TYR A 37 4.74 0.44 -0.59
CA TYR A 37 4.29 0.34 0.79
C TYR A 37 5.43 0.59 1.78
N GLU A 38 6.57 -0.11 1.65
CA GLU A 38 7.71 0.05 2.56
C GLU A 38 8.25 1.49 2.58
N ASN A 39 8.29 2.14 1.42
CA ASN A 39 8.73 3.53 1.34
C ASN A 39 7.76 4.47 2.07
N VAL A 40 6.46 4.38 1.80
CA VAL A 40 5.48 5.29 2.42
C VAL A 40 5.34 5.03 3.91
N LYS A 41 5.36 3.76 4.35
CA LYS A 41 5.43 3.36 5.76
C LYS A 41 6.58 4.05 6.48
N GLY A 42 7.79 3.92 5.90
CA GLY A 42 8.99 4.55 6.46
C GLY A 42 8.86 6.07 6.59
N TYR A 43 8.32 6.71 5.57
CA TYR A 43 8.13 8.17 5.58
C TYR A 43 7.06 8.63 6.57
N LEU A 44 5.94 7.94 6.67
CA LEU A 44 4.86 8.30 7.60
C LEU A 44 5.27 8.09 9.05
N ILE A 45 5.93 6.98 9.38
CA ILE A 45 6.48 6.76 10.73
C ILE A 45 7.52 7.83 11.08
N ALA A 46 8.48 8.09 10.18
CA ALA A 46 9.50 9.09 10.42
C ALA A 46 8.91 10.52 10.57
N ALA A 47 7.89 10.87 9.78
CA ALA A 47 7.20 12.15 9.92
C ALA A 47 6.49 12.27 11.26
N ALA A 48 5.78 11.21 11.70
CA ALA A 48 5.11 11.19 13.00
C ALA A 48 6.11 11.38 14.15
N GLU A 49 7.28 10.74 14.09
CA GLU A 49 8.32 10.89 15.10
C GLU A 49 9.01 12.25 15.08
N GLN A 50 9.27 12.77 13.88
CA GLN A 50 10.07 14.00 13.68
C GLN A 50 9.29 15.25 14.07
N VAL A 51 8.01 15.34 13.76
CA VAL A 51 7.21 16.54 14.00
C VAL A 51 7.07 16.78 15.52
N PRO A 52 7.44 17.98 16.05
CA PRO A 52 7.31 18.30 17.47
C PRO A 52 5.84 18.27 17.93
N GLU A 53 5.61 17.95 19.20
CA GLU A 53 4.26 17.80 19.76
C GLU A 53 3.42 19.09 19.63
N ASP A 54 4.04 20.26 19.81
CA ASP A 54 3.36 21.56 19.66
C ASP A 54 2.85 21.82 18.23
N LYS A 55 3.31 21.05 17.24
CA LYS A 55 2.87 21.12 15.84
C LYS A 55 1.79 20.08 15.49
N TYR A 56 1.46 19.18 16.39
CA TYR A 56 0.40 18.18 16.14
C TYR A 56 -0.99 18.81 15.99
N SER A 57 -1.23 19.95 16.63
CA SER A 57 -2.47 20.73 16.47
C SER A 57 -2.49 21.65 15.25
N TYR A 58 -1.38 21.77 14.53
CA TYR A 58 -1.30 22.64 13.35
C TYR A 58 -2.18 22.11 12.23
N ARG A 59 -2.96 23.00 11.61
CA ARG A 59 -3.72 22.79 10.38
C ARG A 59 -3.57 24.01 9.44
N PRO A 60 -3.37 23.78 8.13
CA PRO A 60 -3.23 24.88 7.16
C PRO A 60 -4.48 25.77 7.08
N THR A 61 -5.66 25.16 7.11
CA THR A 61 -6.97 25.83 7.11
C THR A 61 -7.93 25.11 8.05
N PRO A 62 -9.01 25.77 8.51
CA PRO A 62 -9.97 25.13 9.42
C PRO A 62 -10.67 23.89 8.87
N GLU A 63 -10.77 23.77 7.53
CA GLU A 63 -11.51 22.70 6.85
C GLU A 63 -10.73 21.38 6.75
N VAL A 64 -9.41 21.42 6.98
CA VAL A 64 -8.57 20.22 6.91
C VAL A 64 -8.22 19.70 8.30
N ARG A 65 -7.85 18.43 8.37
CA ARG A 65 -7.34 17.82 9.60
C ARG A 65 -6.10 18.54 10.10
N SER A 66 -5.89 18.59 11.41
CA SER A 66 -4.58 18.91 11.97
C SER A 66 -3.56 17.82 11.63
N PHE A 67 -2.28 18.10 11.82
CA PHE A 67 -1.24 17.09 11.61
C PHE A 67 -1.50 15.82 12.44
N GLY A 68 -1.87 15.97 13.72
CA GLY A 68 -2.16 14.84 14.59
C GLY A 68 -3.39 14.05 14.14
N GLU A 69 -4.48 14.74 13.80
CA GLU A 69 -5.69 14.09 13.25
C GLU A 69 -5.39 13.37 11.93
N LEU A 70 -4.55 13.94 11.06
CA LEU A 70 -4.15 13.31 9.81
C LEU A 70 -3.35 12.02 10.06
N MET A 71 -2.38 12.05 10.98
CA MET A 71 -1.63 10.85 11.35
C MET A 71 -2.49 9.79 12.05
N GLY A 72 -3.45 10.23 12.89
CA GLY A 72 -4.43 9.34 13.50
C GLY A 72 -5.35 8.69 12.47
N HIS A 73 -5.75 9.46 11.45
CA HIS A 73 -6.54 8.96 10.32
C HIS A 73 -5.77 7.88 9.54
N VAL A 74 -4.51 8.12 9.22
CA VAL A 74 -3.64 7.13 8.56
C VAL A 74 -3.58 5.83 9.38
N ALA A 75 -3.39 5.93 10.70
CA ALA A 75 -3.36 4.73 11.54
C ALA A 75 -4.69 3.95 11.50
N GLY A 76 -5.82 4.62 11.65
CA GLY A 76 -7.14 3.98 11.60
C GLY A 76 -7.44 3.36 10.23
N ALA A 77 -7.08 4.05 9.15
CA ALA A 77 -7.28 3.60 7.79
C ALA A 77 -6.45 2.35 7.45
N ASN A 78 -5.17 2.33 7.81
CA ASN A 78 -4.30 1.16 7.63
C ASN A 78 -4.88 -0.10 8.31
N PHE A 79 -5.35 0.00 9.56
CA PHE A 79 -6.04 -1.12 10.21
C PHE A 79 -7.25 -1.60 9.42
N ALA A 80 -8.06 -0.68 8.88
CA ALA A 80 -9.26 -1.03 8.12
C ALA A 80 -8.92 -1.65 6.76
N PHE A 81 -7.97 -1.10 6.02
CA PHE A 81 -7.54 -1.62 4.72
C PHE A 81 -6.92 -3.02 4.88
N CYS A 82 -5.97 -3.15 5.81
CA CYS A 82 -5.23 -4.39 5.98
C CYS A 82 -6.12 -5.52 6.50
N SER A 83 -7.03 -5.26 7.44
CA SER A 83 -8.02 -6.26 7.87
C SER A 83 -8.96 -6.65 6.72
N GLY A 84 -9.40 -5.69 5.90
CA GLY A 84 -10.19 -5.98 4.70
C GLY A 84 -9.44 -6.83 3.68
N ALA A 85 -8.15 -6.56 3.46
CA ALA A 85 -7.30 -7.38 2.60
C ALA A 85 -7.09 -8.80 3.14
N LEU A 86 -6.89 -8.94 4.46
CA LEU A 86 -6.77 -10.24 5.12
C LEU A 86 -8.09 -11.00 5.18
N GLY A 87 -9.23 -10.30 5.09
CA GLY A 87 -10.56 -10.86 5.28
C GLY A 87 -10.86 -11.16 6.76
N GLU A 88 -10.32 -10.34 7.65
CA GLU A 88 -10.42 -10.46 9.11
C GLU A 88 -11.25 -9.32 9.69
N GLU A 89 -11.69 -9.49 10.93
CA GLU A 89 -12.26 -8.38 11.70
C GLU A 89 -11.17 -7.35 12.03
N ASN A 90 -11.51 -6.05 11.92
CA ASN A 90 -10.55 -4.99 12.25
C ASN A 90 -10.15 -5.08 13.73
N PRO A 91 -8.87 -5.32 14.06
CA PRO A 91 -8.43 -5.48 15.43
C PRO A 91 -8.40 -4.15 16.20
N ASN A 92 -8.51 -3.02 15.49
CA ASN A 92 -8.45 -1.70 16.10
C ASN A 92 -9.84 -1.18 16.48
N SER A 93 -10.01 -0.79 17.75
CA SER A 93 -11.19 -0.09 18.26
C SER A 93 -10.91 1.36 18.69
N THR A 94 -9.66 1.84 18.52
CA THR A 94 -9.22 3.17 18.97
C THR A 94 -9.44 4.20 17.86
N ASN A 95 -10.06 5.34 18.21
CA ASN A 95 -10.07 6.50 17.32
C ASN A 95 -8.80 7.32 17.54
N TYR A 96 -7.79 7.09 16.74
CA TYR A 96 -6.50 7.80 16.82
C TYR A 96 -6.59 9.27 16.38
N GLU A 97 -7.62 9.69 15.65
CA GLU A 97 -7.84 11.11 15.31
C GLU A 97 -8.13 11.94 16.57
N GLU A 98 -8.67 11.30 17.62
CA GLU A 98 -8.97 11.91 18.92
C GLU A 98 -7.92 11.57 19.99
N ALA A 99 -6.78 10.98 19.61
CA ALA A 99 -5.77 10.58 20.58
C ALA A 99 -5.18 11.79 21.34
N PRO A 100 -4.96 11.66 22.65
CA PRO A 100 -4.69 12.81 23.52
C PRO A 100 -3.26 13.38 23.37
N SER A 101 -2.34 12.69 22.70
CA SER A 101 -0.92 13.08 22.63
C SER A 101 -0.24 12.56 21.39
N LYS A 102 0.87 13.22 21.01
CA LYS A 102 1.81 12.72 19.99
C LYS A 102 2.22 11.27 20.25
N ALA A 103 2.55 10.93 21.50
CA ALA A 103 3.01 9.59 21.84
C ALA A 103 1.97 8.51 21.49
N ALA A 104 0.69 8.76 21.82
CA ALA A 104 -0.39 7.84 21.49
C ALA A 104 -0.62 7.71 19.98
N ILE A 105 -0.50 8.81 19.22
CA ILE A 105 -0.63 8.79 17.77
C ILE A 105 0.53 8.03 17.13
N VAL A 106 1.79 8.29 17.54
CA VAL A 106 2.98 7.58 17.03
C VAL A 106 2.89 6.09 17.30
N GLU A 107 2.45 5.69 18.49
CA GLU A 107 2.21 4.29 18.82
C GLU A 107 1.15 3.68 17.90
N GLY A 108 0.03 4.37 17.70
CA GLY A 108 -1.04 3.94 16.79
C GLY A 108 -0.57 3.76 15.35
N VAL A 109 0.20 4.72 14.82
CA VAL A 109 0.79 4.63 13.47
C VAL A 109 1.70 3.41 13.35
N LYS A 110 2.60 3.20 14.31
CA LYS A 110 3.50 2.04 14.33
C LYS A 110 2.74 0.72 14.43
N ALA A 111 1.75 0.65 15.31
CA ALA A 111 0.93 -0.56 15.47
C ALA A 111 0.13 -0.88 14.21
N ALA A 112 -0.42 0.13 13.53
CA ALA A 112 -1.15 -0.04 12.28
C ALA A 112 -0.25 -0.60 11.17
N PHE A 113 0.94 -0.02 10.98
CA PHE A 113 1.89 -0.54 9.99
C PHE A 113 2.43 -1.94 10.36
N ALA A 114 2.69 -2.22 11.63
CA ALA A 114 3.08 -3.57 12.06
C ALA A 114 1.98 -4.61 11.78
N TYR A 115 0.71 -4.23 11.89
CA TYR A 115 -0.40 -5.09 11.48
C TYR A 115 -0.46 -5.25 9.96
N CYS A 116 -0.30 -4.16 9.21
CA CYS A 116 -0.29 -4.17 7.75
C CYS A 116 0.86 -5.01 7.18
N ASP A 117 2.02 -5.06 7.83
CA ASP A 117 3.14 -5.92 7.41
C ASP A 117 2.66 -7.37 7.17
N THR A 118 1.76 -7.89 8.02
CA THR A 118 1.19 -9.24 7.84
C THR A 118 0.36 -9.38 6.56
N ALA A 119 -0.35 -8.31 6.15
CA ALA A 119 -1.12 -8.30 4.91
C ALA A 119 -0.21 -8.20 3.69
N PHE A 120 0.85 -7.40 3.76
CA PHE A 120 1.82 -7.26 2.67
C PHE A 120 2.79 -8.45 2.55
N GLU A 121 2.84 -9.36 3.52
CA GLU A 121 3.58 -10.62 3.43
C GLU A 121 2.83 -11.73 2.69
N MET A 122 1.52 -11.55 2.36
CA MET A 122 0.76 -12.58 1.65
C MET A 122 1.38 -12.94 0.29
N SER A 123 1.19 -14.21 -0.12
CA SER A 123 1.63 -14.67 -1.44
C SER A 123 0.82 -14.04 -2.56
N GLU A 124 1.37 -14.01 -3.80
CA GLU A 124 0.64 -13.58 -4.99
C GLU A 124 -0.70 -14.32 -5.15
N THR A 125 -0.69 -15.64 -4.97
CA THR A 125 -1.91 -16.45 -5.07
C THR A 125 -2.98 -15.98 -4.08
N LYS A 126 -2.58 -15.70 -2.84
CA LYS A 126 -3.48 -15.19 -1.80
C LYS A 126 -3.97 -13.78 -2.12
N ALA A 127 -3.09 -12.93 -2.63
CA ALA A 127 -3.41 -11.56 -3.01
C ALA A 127 -4.42 -11.48 -4.16
N MET A 128 -4.47 -12.49 -5.02
CA MET A 128 -5.43 -12.58 -6.12
C MET A 128 -6.79 -13.17 -5.72
N GLU A 129 -6.94 -13.70 -4.50
CA GLU A 129 -8.25 -14.14 -4.00
C GLU A 129 -9.21 -12.96 -3.86
N GLU A 130 -10.51 -13.27 -4.05
CA GLU A 130 -11.57 -12.29 -3.91
C GLU A 130 -11.79 -11.89 -2.45
N THR A 131 -12.07 -10.62 -2.23
CA THR A 131 -12.55 -10.04 -0.96
C THR A 131 -13.57 -8.94 -1.24
N THR A 132 -14.32 -8.55 -0.22
CA THR A 132 -15.25 -7.40 -0.30
C THR A 132 -14.77 -6.32 0.67
N PHE A 133 -14.59 -5.10 0.15
CA PHE A 133 -14.18 -3.95 0.93
C PHE A 133 -14.99 -2.71 0.52
N PHE A 134 -15.53 -1.96 1.46
CA PHE A 134 -16.44 -0.82 1.24
C PHE A 134 -17.60 -1.13 0.27
N GLY A 135 -18.14 -2.37 0.33
CA GLY A 135 -19.23 -2.80 -0.53
C GLY A 135 -18.83 -3.09 -1.98
N GLN A 136 -17.56 -3.05 -2.30
CA GLN A 136 -17.00 -3.43 -3.61
C GLN A 136 -16.28 -4.77 -3.50
N THR A 137 -16.45 -5.62 -4.51
CA THR A 137 -15.78 -6.92 -4.60
C THR A 137 -14.60 -6.79 -5.56
N GLY A 138 -13.43 -7.26 -5.12
CA GLY A 138 -12.20 -7.25 -5.90
C GLY A 138 -11.16 -8.21 -5.32
N SER A 139 -9.94 -8.20 -5.86
CA SER A 139 -8.85 -8.98 -5.27
C SER A 139 -8.35 -8.35 -3.96
N ARG A 140 -7.74 -9.15 -3.08
CA ARG A 140 -7.03 -8.64 -1.88
C ARG A 140 -5.93 -7.65 -2.27
N LEU A 141 -5.23 -7.92 -3.37
CA LEU A 141 -4.24 -7.01 -3.95
C LEU A 141 -4.84 -5.62 -4.25
N TRP A 142 -6.06 -5.57 -4.81
CA TRP A 142 -6.73 -4.28 -5.04
C TRP A 142 -6.89 -3.47 -3.75
N VAL A 143 -7.25 -4.12 -2.63
CA VAL A 143 -7.36 -3.44 -1.32
C VAL A 143 -6.00 -2.92 -0.86
N LEU A 144 -4.92 -3.72 -1.00
CA LEU A 144 -3.56 -3.30 -0.65
C LEU A 144 -3.05 -2.16 -1.55
N MET A 145 -3.36 -2.18 -2.84
CA MET A 145 -3.03 -1.06 -3.74
C MET A 145 -3.78 0.21 -3.36
N PHE A 146 -5.04 0.08 -2.89
CA PHE A 146 -5.81 1.21 -2.42
C PHE A 146 -5.23 1.78 -1.12
N ASP A 147 -4.81 0.92 -0.18
CA ASP A 147 -4.09 1.31 1.03
C ASP A 147 -2.83 2.13 0.71
N VAL A 148 -1.96 1.61 -0.16
CA VAL A 148 -0.76 2.32 -0.61
C VAL A 148 -1.09 3.66 -1.27
N ALA A 149 -2.11 3.71 -2.13
CA ALA A 149 -2.51 4.96 -2.79
C ALA A 149 -3.01 6.00 -1.77
N HIS A 150 -3.78 5.57 -0.77
CA HIS A 150 -4.28 6.40 0.32
C HIS A 150 -3.13 6.92 1.22
N ASP A 151 -2.18 6.08 1.55
CA ASP A 151 -1.00 6.47 2.33
C ASP A 151 -0.14 7.50 1.59
N TRP A 152 0.09 7.32 0.27
CA TRP A 152 0.81 8.30 -0.54
C TRP A 152 0.05 9.62 -0.70
N GLU A 153 -1.28 9.60 -0.81
CA GLU A 153 -2.11 10.80 -0.78
C GLU A 153 -1.88 11.60 0.51
N HIS A 154 -1.97 10.91 1.64
CA HIS A 154 -1.78 11.55 2.95
C HIS A 154 -0.34 11.95 3.21
N TYR A 155 0.64 11.18 2.75
CA TYR A 155 2.04 11.60 2.82
C TYR A 155 2.29 12.89 2.03
N GLY A 156 1.68 13.07 0.87
CA GLY A 156 1.70 14.33 0.12
C GLY A 156 1.18 15.51 0.95
N ASN A 157 0.10 15.32 1.70
CA ASN A 157 -0.40 16.31 2.65
C ASN A 157 0.61 16.55 3.79
N VAL A 158 1.14 15.50 4.42
CA VAL A 158 2.17 15.57 5.48
C VAL A 158 3.38 16.38 5.03
N VAL A 159 3.89 16.16 3.81
CA VAL A 159 4.99 16.95 3.22
C VAL A 159 4.66 18.44 3.22
N THR A 160 3.44 18.79 2.81
CA THR A 160 2.97 20.19 2.80
C THR A 160 2.93 20.79 4.21
N TYR A 161 2.36 20.06 5.18
CA TYR A 161 2.28 20.52 6.58
C TYR A 161 3.66 20.74 7.18
N MET A 162 4.59 19.81 6.95
CA MET A 162 5.97 19.94 7.43
C MET A 162 6.67 21.18 6.83
N ARG A 163 6.57 21.38 5.52
CA ARG A 163 7.20 22.54 4.83
C ARG A 163 6.61 23.86 5.28
N LEU A 164 5.31 23.97 5.50
CA LEU A 164 4.67 25.16 6.03
C LEU A 164 5.14 25.51 7.47
N ASN A 165 5.66 24.52 8.20
CA ASN A 165 6.27 24.69 9.53
C ASN A 165 7.81 24.72 9.49
N GLY A 166 8.43 24.92 8.32
CA GLY A 166 9.89 25.04 8.17
C GLY A 166 10.65 23.72 8.34
N MET A 167 9.98 22.57 8.31
CA MET A 167 10.59 21.25 8.47
C MET A 167 10.89 20.60 7.12
N VAL A 168 11.96 19.80 7.07
CA VAL A 168 12.33 19.01 5.91
C VAL A 168 11.62 17.64 6.01
N PRO A 169 10.77 17.25 5.03
CA PRO A 169 10.08 15.95 5.05
C PRO A 169 11.06 14.78 4.92
N PRO A 170 10.73 13.59 5.47
CA PRO A 170 11.58 12.40 5.41
C PRO A 170 12.07 12.05 4.00
N SER A 171 11.19 12.10 2.99
CA SER A 171 11.55 11.84 1.59
C SER A 171 12.55 12.85 0.98
N SER A 172 12.87 13.94 1.66
CA SER A 172 13.82 14.94 1.22
C SER A 172 15.10 14.97 2.07
N GLN A 173 15.28 14.08 3.03
CA GLN A 173 16.42 14.06 3.98
C GLN A 173 17.55 13.12 3.55
N GLY A 174 17.31 12.14 2.72
CA GLY A 174 18.33 11.26 2.15
C GLY A 174 18.30 11.42 0.64
N GLY A 175 19.45 11.76 0.03
CA GLY A 175 19.53 11.75 -1.44
C GLY A 175 19.13 10.38 -1.98
N MET A 176 18.21 10.38 -2.93
CA MET A 176 17.96 9.22 -3.78
C MET A 176 19.21 8.92 -4.58
#